data_89bf58a6b8a3df4ba230e27376e8acbb
#
_entry.id   89bf58a6b8a3df4ba230e27376e8acbb
#
_cell.length_a   1.000
_cell.length_b   1.000
_cell.length_c   1.000
_cell.angle_alpha   90.00
_cell.angle_beta   90.00
_cell.angle_gamma   90.00
#
_symmetry.space_group_name_H-M   'P 1'
#
loop_
_entity.id
_entity.type
_entity.pdbx_description
1 polymer ?
#
loop_
_entity_poly.entity_id
_entity_poly.type
_entity_poly.pdbx_seq_one_letter_code
_entity_poly.pdbx_strand_id
1 'polypeptide(L)'
;MGFGVDSVTGRPSGQNVGMSPKPSASQIRAINDSIRYAMWSVFKVTSPLPEDRATVVAEVEALFAEVAGQGVVVRGVYDVAGLRGDADFMIWWHAEDIRTVQSAYHRFRRTELGAHLEPVWSVAALHRPAEFNKGHIPAFMADEHPKDFICVYPFVRSFEWYLLDDVERRALLSEHGQMARDYPDVRANTISSFALGDYEWILAFEADDLTRIVDLMRHLRGSETRRHVREEVPFYTGPRVEVAVFVDSLP
;
A
#
# COMPACT_ATOMS: atom_id res chain seq x y z
N MET A 1 44.84 -30.53 -6.22
CA MET A 1 44.53 -29.51 -5.21
C MET A 1 43.07 -29.16 -5.38
N GLY A 2 42.21 -29.75 -4.54
CA GLY A 2 40.76 -29.52 -4.59
C GLY A 2 40.39 -28.38 -3.68
N PHE A 3 39.61 -27.45 -4.19
CA PHE A 3 38.96 -26.43 -3.38
C PHE A 3 37.57 -26.94 -2.97
N GLY A 4 37.41 -27.22 -1.69
CA GLY A 4 36.13 -27.54 -1.09
C GLY A 4 35.26 -26.27 -1.03
N VAL A 5 34.00 -26.40 -1.48
CA VAL A 5 32.96 -25.39 -1.35
C VAL A 5 32.15 -25.77 -0.12
N ASP A 6 32.37 -25.06 0.98
CA ASP A 6 31.53 -25.20 2.19
C ASP A 6 30.14 -24.65 1.91
N SER A 7 29.16 -25.53 2.02
CA SER A 7 27.75 -25.24 1.95
C SER A 7 27.28 -24.54 3.23
N VAL A 8 26.93 -23.25 3.15
CA VAL A 8 26.20 -22.56 4.22
C VAL A 8 24.72 -22.92 4.08
N THR A 9 24.33 -23.95 4.80
CA THR A 9 22.93 -24.29 5.06
C THR A 9 22.49 -23.60 6.35
N GLY A 10 21.37 -22.89 6.30
CA GLY A 10 20.71 -22.42 7.49
C GLY A 10 19.70 -21.32 7.24
N ARG A 11 18.62 -21.59 6.47
CA ARG A 11 17.39 -20.82 6.63
C ARG A 11 16.68 -21.32 7.89
N PRO A 12 16.29 -20.48 8.84
CA PRO A 12 15.40 -20.89 9.92
C PRO A 12 14.04 -21.25 9.31
N SER A 13 13.57 -22.44 9.70
CA SER A 13 12.29 -23.03 9.34
C SER A 13 11.14 -22.05 9.60
N GLY A 14 10.26 -21.92 8.59
CA GLY A 14 9.10 -21.04 8.58
C GLY A 14 8.27 -21.14 9.84
N GLN A 15 8.09 -20.01 10.49
CA GLN A 15 6.95 -19.82 11.36
C GLN A 15 5.72 -19.84 10.47
N ASN A 16 4.86 -20.80 10.72
CA ASN A 16 3.54 -20.92 10.12
C ASN A 16 2.73 -19.71 10.60
N VAL A 17 2.76 -18.60 9.85
CA VAL A 17 1.94 -17.42 10.11
C VAL A 17 0.52 -17.83 9.76
N GLY A 18 -0.20 -18.30 10.77
CA GLY A 18 -1.59 -18.67 10.64
C GLY A 18 -2.37 -17.52 10.00
N MET A 19 -3.16 -17.84 8.98
CA MET A 19 -4.10 -16.87 8.38
C MET A 19 -4.94 -16.29 9.52
N SER A 20 -4.91 -14.95 9.64
CA SER A 20 -5.80 -14.24 10.57
C SER A 20 -7.25 -14.69 10.32
N PRO A 21 -8.02 -15.00 11.36
CA PRO A 21 -9.40 -15.44 11.19
C PRO A 21 -10.18 -14.35 10.45
N LYS A 22 -11.01 -14.76 9.48
CA LYS A 22 -11.87 -13.81 8.75
C LYS A 22 -12.73 -13.02 9.73
N PRO A 23 -12.83 -11.70 9.56
CA PRO A 23 -13.64 -10.86 10.44
C PRO A 23 -15.09 -11.34 10.50
N SER A 24 -15.69 -11.33 11.70
CA SER A 24 -17.09 -11.63 11.90
C SER A 24 -17.99 -10.57 11.27
N ALA A 25 -19.27 -10.88 11.05
CA ALA A 25 -20.23 -9.93 10.49
C ALA A 25 -20.39 -8.66 11.34
N SER A 26 -20.19 -8.73 12.66
CA SER A 26 -20.20 -7.56 13.55
C SER A 26 -18.95 -6.69 13.38
N GLN A 27 -17.78 -7.30 13.24
CA GLN A 27 -16.53 -6.60 12.96
C GLN A 27 -16.57 -5.91 11.59
N ILE A 28 -17.08 -6.60 10.56
CA ILE A 28 -17.25 -6.00 9.22
C ILE A 28 -18.16 -4.76 9.28
N ARG A 29 -19.27 -4.83 10.03
CA ARG A 29 -20.14 -3.65 10.21
C ARG A 29 -19.41 -2.52 10.92
N ALA A 30 -18.72 -2.80 12.04
CA ALA A 30 -17.95 -1.80 12.76
C ALA A 30 -16.87 -1.12 11.89
N ILE A 31 -16.16 -1.91 11.07
CA ILE A 31 -15.18 -1.40 10.11
C ILE A 31 -15.85 -0.49 9.06
N ASN A 32 -16.98 -0.92 8.50
CA ASN A 32 -17.69 -0.14 7.48
C ASN A 32 -18.29 1.16 8.02
N ASP A 33 -18.62 1.21 9.31
CA ASP A 33 -19.14 2.40 9.99
C ASP A 33 -18.01 3.34 10.48
N SER A 34 -16.75 2.87 10.45
CA SER A 34 -15.61 3.66 10.90
C SER A 34 -15.12 4.64 9.82
N ILE A 35 -14.49 5.72 10.28
CA ILE A 35 -13.75 6.65 9.42
C ILE A 35 -12.28 6.25 9.44
N ARG A 36 -11.70 6.00 8.28
CA ARG A 36 -10.27 5.73 8.14
C ARG A 36 -9.74 6.35 6.86
N TYR A 37 -8.84 7.31 7.01
CA TYR A 37 -8.07 7.89 5.92
C TYR A 37 -6.78 7.11 5.74
N ALA A 38 -6.40 6.87 4.50
CA ALA A 38 -5.10 6.35 4.12
C ALA A 38 -4.39 7.37 3.24
N MET A 39 -3.06 7.41 3.32
CA MET A 39 -2.24 8.25 2.47
C MET A 39 -0.98 7.48 2.07
N TRP A 40 -0.61 7.58 0.81
CA TRP A 40 0.67 7.09 0.29
C TRP A 40 1.48 8.29 -0.15
N SER A 41 2.68 8.41 0.39
CA SER A 41 3.61 9.51 0.10
C SER A 41 4.86 8.93 -0.50
N VAL A 42 5.14 9.32 -1.74
CA VAL A 42 6.30 8.87 -2.53
C VAL A 42 7.32 9.98 -2.60
N PHE A 43 8.57 9.62 -2.40
CA PHE A 43 9.68 10.56 -2.31
C PHE A 43 10.85 10.15 -3.19
N LYS A 44 11.63 11.15 -3.55
CA LYS A 44 12.93 11.04 -4.20
C LYS A 44 13.99 11.73 -3.38
N VAL A 45 15.17 11.14 -3.29
CA VAL A 45 16.35 11.77 -2.68
C VAL A 45 16.92 12.81 -3.65
N THR A 46 17.17 14.01 -3.15
CA THR A 46 17.68 15.14 -3.94
C THR A 46 19.09 15.55 -3.59
N SER A 47 19.60 15.09 -2.44
CA SER A 47 20.97 15.34 -1.98
C SER A 47 21.44 14.19 -1.09
N PRO A 48 22.76 13.93 -1.03
CA PRO A 48 23.31 12.89 -0.17
C PRO A 48 22.89 13.08 1.29
N LEU A 49 22.60 11.99 1.96
CA LEU A 49 22.29 11.99 3.39
C LEU A 49 23.56 12.16 4.24
N PRO A 50 23.46 12.63 5.49
CA PRO A 50 24.59 12.68 6.42
C PRO A 50 25.27 11.31 6.59
N GLU A 51 26.58 11.30 6.90
CA GLU A 51 27.32 10.05 7.17
C GLU A 51 26.81 9.31 8.41
N ASP A 52 26.34 10.05 9.43
CA ASP A 52 25.73 9.47 10.63
C ASP A 52 24.29 9.00 10.35
N ARG A 53 24.20 7.88 9.64
CA ARG A 53 22.92 7.24 9.31
C ARG A 53 22.13 6.80 10.56
N ALA A 54 22.84 6.42 11.62
CA ALA A 54 22.21 5.96 12.86
C ALA A 54 21.35 7.05 13.50
N THR A 55 21.83 8.28 13.53
CA THR A 55 21.06 9.43 14.04
C THR A 55 19.83 9.71 13.15
N VAL A 56 19.98 9.65 11.83
CA VAL A 56 18.85 9.81 10.88
C VAL A 56 17.78 8.75 11.10
N VAL A 57 18.19 7.49 11.25
CA VAL A 57 17.28 6.36 11.55
C VAL A 57 16.53 6.59 12.86
N ALA A 58 17.28 6.89 13.94
CA ALA A 58 16.70 7.09 15.27
C ALA A 58 15.66 8.22 15.29
N GLU A 59 15.90 9.31 14.56
CA GLU A 59 14.94 10.42 14.43
C GLU A 59 13.64 9.97 13.76
N VAL A 60 13.72 9.23 12.65
CA VAL A 60 12.55 8.77 11.91
C VAL A 60 11.75 7.75 12.73
N GLU A 61 12.43 6.81 13.39
CA GLU A 61 11.78 5.80 14.24
C GLU A 61 11.10 6.45 15.46
N ALA A 62 11.76 7.44 16.09
CA ALA A 62 11.16 8.22 17.17
C ALA A 62 9.90 8.97 16.70
N LEU A 63 9.95 9.58 15.53
CA LEU A 63 8.78 10.21 14.92
C LEU A 63 7.65 9.19 14.69
N PHE A 64 7.95 8.03 14.13
CA PHE A 64 6.93 7.01 13.87
C PHE A 64 6.29 6.51 15.17
N ALA A 65 7.09 6.31 16.22
CA ALA A 65 6.58 5.96 17.55
C ALA A 65 5.69 7.06 18.16
N GLU A 66 6.08 8.31 18.01
CA GLU A 66 5.29 9.45 18.53
C GLU A 66 3.96 9.60 17.79
N VAL A 67 3.95 9.55 16.46
CA VAL A 67 2.71 9.68 15.69
C VAL A 67 1.78 8.47 15.89
N ALA A 68 2.34 7.29 16.17
CA ALA A 68 1.55 6.12 16.57
C ALA A 68 0.78 6.39 17.88
N GLY A 69 1.41 7.05 18.86
CA GLY A 69 0.74 7.52 20.09
C GLY A 69 -0.39 8.54 19.83
N GLN A 70 -0.43 9.15 18.65
CA GLN A 70 -1.45 10.10 18.21
C GLN A 70 -2.50 9.44 17.28
N GLY A 71 -2.46 8.12 17.12
CA GLY A 71 -3.42 7.37 16.32
C GLY A 71 -3.08 7.24 14.82
N VAL A 72 -1.88 7.67 14.40
CA VAL A 72 -1.39 7.38 13.04
C VAL A 72 -0.70 6.02 13.02
N VAL A 73 -1.11 5.18 12.10
CA VAL A 73 -0.40 3.94 11.81
C VAL A 73 0.45 4.14 10.57
N VAL A 74 1.75 3.88 10.68
CA VAL A 74 2.65 3.70 9.54
C VAL A 74 2.59 2.22 9.18
N ARG A 75 1.84 1.87 8.11
CA ARG A 75 1.70 0.47 7.70
C ARG A 75 3.01 -0.09 7.15
N GLY A 76 3.82 0.74 6.53
CA GLY A 76 5.14 0.35 6.06
C GLY A 76 5.86 1.46 5.31
N VAL A 77 7.17 1.24 5.18
CA VAL A 77 8.07 1.93 4.26
C VAL A 77 8.41 0.94 3.16
N TYR A 78 8.41 1.38 1.92
CA TYR A 78 8.59 0.52 0.75
C TYR A 78 9.66 1.10 -0.15
N ASP A 79 10.64 0.30 -0.52
CA ASP A 79 11.69 0.65 -1.45
C ASP A 79 11.17 0.52 -2.89
N VAL A 80 11.08 1.63 -3.61
CA VAL A 80 10.65 1.66 -5.01
C VAL A 80 11.79 2.03 -5.97
N ALA A 81 12.98 2.29 -5.43
CA ALA A 81 14.17 2.63 -6.21
C ALA A 81 14.52 1.53 -7.22
N GLY A 82 14.92 1.91 -8.41
CA GLY A 82 15.25 0.97 -9.48
C GLY A 82 14.04 0.35 -10.18
N LEU A 83 12.90 0.16 -9.48
CA LEU A 83 11.61 -0.19 -10.09
C LEU A 83 10.92 1.05 -10.68
N ARG A 84 11.25 2.23 -10.14
CA ARG A 84 10.91 3.55 -10.70
C ARG A 84 12.20 4.34 -10.92
N GLY A 85 12.27 5.10 -12.00
CA GLY A 85 13.41 5.99 -12.26
C GLY A 85 13.27 7.39 -11.65
N ASP A 86 12.10 7.71 -11.14
CA ASP A 86 11.72 9.03 -10.64
C ASP A 86 11.39 9.06 -9.14
N ALA A 87 11.54 7.94 -8.43
CA ALA A 87 11.22 7.81 -7.01
C ALA A 87 12.10 6.77 -6.33
N ASP A 88 12.35 6.95 -5.04
CA ASP A 88 13.20 6.07 -4.25
C ASP A 88 12.39 5.28 -3.23
N PHE A 89 11.43 5.90 -2.53
CA PHE A 89 10.61 5.18 -1.57
C PHE A 89 9.22 5.75 -1.38
N MET A 90 8.39 4.96 -0.71
CA MET A 90 7.02 5.29 -0.38
C MET A 90 6.72 4.97 1.07
N ILE A 91 5.95 5.83 1.74
CA ILE A 91 5.40 5.56 3.07
C ILE A 91 3.88 5.44 2.96
N TRP A 92 3.31 4.42 3.59
CA TRP A 92 1.87 4.26 3.74
C TRP A 92 1.43 4.58 5.18
N TRP A 93 0.64 5.63 5.30
CA TRP A 93 0.06 6.09 6.56
C TRP A 93 -1.46 5.87 6.58
N HIS A 94 -2.02 5.68 7.77
CA HIS A 94 -3.46 5.80 7.93
C HIS A 94 -3.86 6.23 9.35
N ALA A 95 -5.00 6.94 9.47
CA ALA A 95 -5.59 7.36 10.74
C ALA A 95 -7.09 7.65 10.58
N GLU A 96 -7.77 7.92 11.68
CA GLU A 96 -9.20 8.30 11.68
C GLU A 96 -9.43 9.75 11.25
N ASP A 97 -8.46 10.63 11.43
CA ASP A 97 -8.52 12.04 11.03
C ASP A 97 -7.42 12.35 10.02
N ILE A 98 -7.80 12.93 8.89
CA ILE A 98 -6.87 13.34 7.83
C ILE A 98 -5.87 14.39 8.30
N ARG A 99 -6.25 15.28 9.22
CA ARG A 99 -5.36 16.30 9.77
C ARG A 99 -4.22 15.66 10.55
N THR A 100 -4.49 14.56 11.25
CA THR A 100 -3.46 13.80 11.98
C THR A 100 -2.47 13.17 11.01
N VAL A 101 -2.95 12.60 9.88
CA VAL A 101 -2.08 12.09 8.81
C VAL A 101 -1.25 13.21 8.19
N GLN A 102 -1.87 14.36 7.86
CA GLN A 102 -1.15 15.52 7.33
C GLN A 102 -0.10 16.06 8.31
N SER A 103 -0.41 16.08 9.61
CA SER A 103 0.54 16.48 10.64
C SER A 103 1.76 15.54 10.67
N ALA A 104 1.54 14.22 10.61
CA ALA A 104 2.63 13.24 10.53
C ALA A 104 3.51 13.47 9.29
N TYR A 105 2.89 13.68 8.12
CA TYR A 105 3.60 14.01 6.89
C TYR A 105 4.44 15.29 7.04
N HIS A 106 3.87 16.38 7.57
CA HIS A 106 4.61 17.63 7.76
C HIS A 106 5.78 17.48 8.73
N ARG A 107 5.62 16.66 9.76
CA ARG A 107 6.68 16.36 10.74
C ARG A 107 7.78 15.54 10.09
N PHE A 108 7.43 14.50 9.32
CA PHE A 108 8.39 13.72 8.55
C PHE A 108 9.22 14.61 7.61
N ARG A 109 8.58 15.54 6.91
CA ARG A 109 9.27 16.50 6.02
C ARG A 109 10.24 17.43 6.75
N ARG A 110 10.20 17.51 8.09
CA ARG A 110 11.10 18.33 8.92
C ARG A 110 12.20 17.51 9.60
N THR A 111 12.19 16.19 9.47
CA THR A 111 13.31 15.35 9.93
C THR A 111 14.53 15.58 9.03
N GLU A 112 15.69 15.18 9.53
CA GLU A 112 16.92 15.20 8.73
C GLU A 112 16.73 14.44 7.41
N LEU A 113 16.18 13.21 7.45
CA LEU A 113 15.83 12.48 6.22
C LEU A 113 14.91 13.33 5.32
N GLY A 114 13.84 13.88 5.88
CA GLY A 114 12.85 14.66 5.14
C GLY A 114 13.42 15.91 4.45
N ALA A 115 14.50 16.49 4.97
CA ALA A 115 15.18 17.65 4.39
C ALA A 115 15.91 17.31 3.08
N HIS A 116 16.33 16.05 2.91
CA HIS A 116 17.03 15.54 1.72
C HIS A 116 16.09 15.00 0.63
N LEU A 117 14.77 15.13 0.82
CA LEU A 117 13.76 14.54 -0.06
C LEU A 117 12.91 15.59 -0.78
N GLU A 118 12.45 15.24 -1.97
CA GLU A 118 11.32 15.91 -2.61
C GLU A 118 10.12 14.94 -2.71
N PRO A 119 8.87 15.42 -2.53
CA PRO A 119 7.69 14.63 -2.80
C PRO A 119 7.49 14.48 -4.32
N VAL A 120 7.37 13.23 -4.77
CA VAL A 120 7.10 12.87 -6.17
C VAL A 120 5.60 12.70 -6.40
N TRP A 121 4.94 12.03 -5.45
CA TRP A 121 3.50 11.75 -5.50
C TRP A 121 2.97 11.60 -4.09
N SER A 122 1.81 12.17 -3.83
CA SER A 122 1.12 11.98 -2.56
C SER A 122 -0.37 11.93 -2.83
N VAL A 123 -1.04 10.91 -2.30
CA VAL A 123 -2.46 10.70 -2.53
C VAL A 123 -3.12 10.22 -1.25
N ALA A 124 -4.31 10.75 -1.00
CA ALA A 124 -5.14 10.37 0.13
C ALA A 124 -6.39 9.63 -0.36
N ALA A 125 -6.87 8.71 0.47
CA ALA A 125 -8.12 8.00 0.26
C ALA A 125 -8.88 7.84 1.57
N LEU A 126 -10.19 7.66 1.47
CA LEU A 126 -11.09 7.50 2.60
C LEU A 126 -11.86 6.19 2.46
N HIS A 127 -11.78 5.33 3.47
CA HIS A 127 -12.59 4.11 3.48
C HIS A 127 -14.08 4.43 3.38
N ARG A 128 -14.75 3.73 2.47
CA ARG A 128 -16.19 3.67 2.31
C ARG A 128 -16.59 2.21 2.04
N PRO A 129 -17.73 1.74 2.55
CA PRO A 129 -18.24 0.41 2.25
C PRO A 129 -18.34 0.17 0.75
N ALA A 130 -17.99 -1.02 0.28
CA ALA A 130 -18.14 -1.40 -1.11
C ALA A 130 -19.63 -1.38 -1.52
N GLU A 131 -19.91 -0.89 -2.73
CA GLU A 131 -21.26 -0.62 -3.21
C GLU A 131 -22.15 -1.87 -3.23
N PHE A 132 -21.65 -2.98 -3.78
CA PHE A 132 -22.43 -4.21 -3.97
C PHE A 132 -22.00 -5.38 -3.07
N ASN A 133 -20.89 -5.25 -2.35
CA ASN A 133 -20.39 -6.28 -1.44
C ASN A 133 -19.83 -5.67 -0.15
N LYS A 134 -20.71 -5.33 0.76
CA LYS A 134 -20.34 -4.75 2.07
C LYS A 134 -19.51 -5.70 2.95
N GLY A 135 -19.39 -6.97 2.57
CA GLY A 135 -18.49 -7.93 3.23
C GLY A 135 -17.04 -7.81 2.77
N HIS A 136 -16.79 -7.09 1.69
CA HIS A 136 -15.44 -6.82 1.18
C HIS A 136 -14.89 -5.58 1.86
N ILE A 137 -13.95 -5.77 2.78
CA ILE A 137 -13.24 -4.69 3.49
C ILE A 137 -11.77 -4.71 3.11
N PRO A 138 -11.10 -3.54 3.09
CA PRO A 138 -9.67 -3.49 2.85
C PRO A 138 -8.88 -4.26 3.91
N ALA A 139 -7.87 -5.01 3.50
CA ALA A 139 -7.09 -5.86 4.39
C ALA A 139 -6.42 -5.08 5.54
N PHE A 140 -5.96 -3.85 5.28
CA PHE A 140 -5.34 -3.00 6.31
C PHE A 140 -6.29 -2.60 7.45
N MET A 141 -7.62 -2.66 7.22
CA MET A 141 -8.64 -2.39 8.23
C MET A 141 -9.09 -3.66 8.97
N ALA A 142 -8.74 -4.82 8.46
CA ALA A 142 -9.05 -6.12 9.07
C ALA A 142 -7.97 -6.59 10.06
N ASP A 143 -7.09 -5.69 10.51
CA ASP A 143 -5.96 -5.97 11.41
C ASP A 143 -4.98 -7.01 10.82
N GLU A 144 -4.94 -7.12 9.50
CA GLU A 144 -4.02 -8.00 8.81
C GLU A 144 -2.62 -7.37 8.75
N HIS A 145 -1.61 -8.15 9.09
CA HIS A 145 -0.21 -7.71 8.98
C HIS A 145 0.15 -7.35 7.53
N PRO A 146 0.96 -6.29 7.31
CA PRO A 146 1.47 -5.96 5.99
C PRO A 146 2.29 -7.12 5.42
N LYS A 147 2.29 -7.26 4.09
CA LYS A 147 3.05 -8.27 3.36
C LYS A 147 4.41 -7.72 2.91
N ASP A 148 5.26 -8.61 2.37
CA ASP A 148 6.63 -8.28 1.97
C ASP A 148 6.72 -7.33 0.78
N PHE A 149 5.72 -7.34 -0.12
CA PHE A 149 5.67 -6.46 -1.29
C PHE A 149 4.35 -5.72 -1.36
N ILE A 150 4.41 -4.52 -1.96
CA ILE A 150 3.25 -3.71 -2.30
C ILE A 150 3.28 -3.31 -3.77
N CYS A 151 2.10 -3.12 -4.35
CA CYS A 151 1.90 -2.39 -5.61
C CYS A 151 0.76 -1.39 -5.41
N VAL A 152 1.07 -0.10 -5.47
CA VAL A 152 0.08 0.99 -5.33
C VAL A 152 -0.12 1.69 -6.66
N TYR A 153 -1.36 1.90 -7.02
CA TYR A 153 -1.72 2.71 -8.19
C TYR A 153 -3.12 3.29 -8.06
N PRO A 154 -3.38 4.44 -8.69
CA PRO A 154 -4.73 5.01 -8.77
C PRO A 154 -5.49 4.39 -9.93
N PHE A 155 -6.81 4.51 -9.92
CA PHE A 155 -7.59 4.39 -11.15
C PHE A 155 -8.78 5.33 -11.19
N VAL A 156 -9.18 5.67 -12.42
CA VAL A 156 -10.35 6.50 -12.73
C VAL A 156 -11.26 5.69 -13.66
N ARG A 157 -12.52 5.62 -13.32
CA ARG A 157 -13.54 4.94 -14.12
C ARG A 157 -13.83 5.71 -15.42
N SER A 158 -14.37 5.02 -16.43
CA SER A 158 -14.96 5.71 -17.58
C SER A 158 -16.19 6.51 -17.16
N PHE A 159 -16.56 7.50 -17.96
CA PHE A 159 -17.74 8.33 -17.67
C PHE A 159 -19.03 7.51 -17.65
N GLU A 160 -19.11 6.47 -18.45
CA GLU A 160 -20.28 5.58 -18.55
C GLU A 160 -20.44 4.71 -17.32
N TRP A 161 -19.35 4.38 -16.60
CA TRP A 161 -19.39 3.47 -15.46
C TRP A 161 -20.47 3.80 -14.43
N TYR A 162 -20.55 5.06 -14.05
CA TYR A 162 -21.50 5.53 -13.03
C TYR A 162 -22.91 5.72 -13.57
N LEU A 163 -23.08 5.65 -14.91
CA LEU A 163 -24.36 5.75 -15.61
C LEU A 163 -24.93 4.38 -15.99
N LEU A 164 -24.15 3.29 -15.85
CA LEU A 164 -24.64 1.93 -16.01
C LEU A 164 -25.74 1.64 -14.98
N ASP A 165 -26.70 0.81 -15.36
CA ASP A 165 -27.66 0.32 -14.37
C ASP A 165 -26.99 -0.61 -13.33
N ASP A 166 -27.63 -0.74 -12.17
CA ASP A 166 -27.06 -1.49 -11.04
C ASP A 166 -26.89 -2.98 -11.34
N VAL A 167 -27.70 -3.55 -12.23
CA VAL A 167 -27.64 -4.98 -12.59
C VAL A 167 -26.39 -5.24 -13.43
N GLU A 168 -26.15 -4.41 -14.43
CA GLU A 168 -24.98 -4.50 -15.30
C GLU A 168 -23.69 -4.28 -14.50
N ARG A 169 -23.63 -3.19 -13.72
CA ARG A 169 -22.48 -2.86 -12.88
C ARG A 169 -22.14 -3.98 -11.89
N ARG A 170 -23.17 -4.58 -11.27
CA ARG A 170 -23.02 -5.73 -10.39
C ARG A 170 -22.49 -6.96 -11.11
N ALA A 171 -22.97 -7.24 -12.33
CA ALA A 171 -22.50 -8.37 -13.13
C ALA A 171 -21.02 -8.24 -13.47
N LEU A 172 -20.58 -7.06 -13.92
CA LEU A 172 -19.17 -6.74 -14.21
C LEU A 172 -18.27 -6.90 -12.98
N LEU A 173 -18.69 -6.37 -11.83
CA LEU A 173 -17.93 -6.51 -10.58
C LEU A 173 -17.92 -7.95 -10.05
N SER A 174 -18.98 -8.72 -10.28
CA SER A 174 -19.06 -10.14 -9.92
C SER A 174 -18.05 -10.97 -10.73
N GLU A 175 -17.98 -10.77 -12.04
CA GLU A 175 -17.00 -11.40 -12.93
C GLU A 175 -15.57 -11.09 -12.43
N HIS A 176 -15.26 -9.81 -12.29
CA HIS A 176 -13.97 -9.35 -11.80
C HIS A 176 -13.59 -9.98 -10.43
N GLY A 177 -14.53 -9.99 -9.51
CA GLY A 177 -14.33 -10.61 -8.18
C GLY A 177 -14.16 -12.13 -8.23
N GLN A 178 -14.78 -12.83 -9.20
CA GLN A 178 -14.57 -14.26 -9.42
C GLN A 178 -13.15 -14.55 -9.89
N MET A 179 -12.64 -13.80 -10.85
CA MET A 179 -11.27 -13.92 -11.34
C MET A 179 -10.23 -13.68 -10.23
N ALA A 180 -10.50 -12.74 -9.33
CA ALA A 180 -9.61 -12.46 -8.19
C ALA A 180 -9.53 -13.60 -7.15
N ARG A 181 -10.48 -14.54 -7.12
CA ARG A 181 -10.49 -15.67 -6.15
C ARG A 181 -9.32 -16.64 -6.32
N ASP A 182 -8.69 -16.67 -7.47
CA ASP A 182 -7.52 -17.52 -7.75
C ASP A 182 -6.24 -16.99 -7.07
N TYR A 183 -6.33 -15.82 -6.43
CA TYR A 183 -5.24 -15.11 -5.76
C TYR A 183 -5.54 -14.80 -4.29
N PRO A 184 -5.84 -15.82 -3.45
CA PRO A 184 -6.22 -15.60 -2.05
C PRO A 184 -5.06 -15.11 -1.18
N ASP A 185 -3.84 -15.25 -1.67
CA ASP A 185 -2.58 -14.81 -1.07
C ASP A 185 -2.26 -13.34 -1.35
N VAL A 186 -2.93 -12.71 -2.33
CA VAL A 186 -2.81 -11.28 -2.61
C VAL A 186 -3.87 -10.50 -1.84
N ARG A 187 -3.44 -9.58 -1.00
CA ARG A 187 -4.32 -8.67 -0.25
C ARG A 187 -4.69 -7.48 -1.10
N ALA A 188 -5.98 -7.23 -1.25
CA ALA A 188 -6.49 -6.09 -2.00
C ALA A 188 -6.99 -5.00 -1.05
N ASN A 189 -6.45 -3.79 -1.22
CA ASN A 189 -6.93 -2.60 -0.52
C ASN A 189 -7.39 -1.59 -1.60
N THR A 190 -8.70 -1.56 -1.86
CA THR A 190 -9.32 -0.62 -2.78
C THR A 190 -10.04 0.45 -1.98
N ILE A 191 -9.63 1.70 -2.11
CA ILE A 191 -10.06 2.78 -1.23
C ILE A 191 -10.48 3.97 -2.07
N SER A 192 -11.61 4.60 -1.70
CA SER A 192 -12.19 5.76 -2.40
C SER A 192 -11.33 7.02 -2.21
N SER A 193 -11.09 7.75 -3.30
CA SER A 193 -10.28 8.99 -3.31
C SER A 193 -11.02 10.20 -3.89
N PHE A 194 -12.32 10.10 -4.11
CA PHE A 194 -13.13 11.20 -4.66
C PHE A 194 -12.94 12.49 -3.87
N ALA A 195 -12.68 13.57 -4.58
CA ALA A 195 -12.44 14.92 -4.02
C ALA A 195 -11.21 15.05 -3.09
N LEU A 196 -10.38 14.01 -2.99
CA LEU A 196 -9.13 14.04 -2.21
C LEU A 196 -7.88 14.24 -3.10
N GLY A 197 -8.06 14.35 -4.40
CA GLY A 197 -7.04 14.53 -5.42
C GLY A 197 -7.65 14.32 -6.80
N ASP A 198 -6.79 13.99 -7.77
CA ASP A 198 -7.19 13.86 -9.18
C ASP A 198 -7.81 12.48 -9.51
N TYR A 199 -7.78 11.54 -8.55
CA TYR A 199 -8.21 10.17 -8.78
C TYR A 199 -9.50 9.84 -8.03
N GLU A 200 -10.19 8.78 -8.47
CA GLU A 200 -11.43 8.29 -7.86
C GLU A 200 -11.14 7.16 -6.86
N TRP A 201 -10.13 6.35 -7.15
CA TRP A 201 -9.78 5.15 -6.39
C TRP A 201 -8.28 4.98 -6.29
N ILE A 202 -7.83 4.49 -5.13
CA ILE A 202 -6.46 4.02 -4.94
C ILE A 202 -6.52 2.53 -4.61
N LEU A 203 -5.69 1.75 -5.32
CA LEU A 203 -5.46 0.34 -5.03
C LEU A 203 -4.08 0.15 -4.43
N ALA A 204 -4.01 -0.67 -3.40
CA ALA A 204 -2.77 -1.16 -2.83
C ALA A 204 -2.86 -2.68 -2.69
N PHE A 205 -2.21 -3.41 -3.58
CA PHE A 205 -2.05 -4.86 -3.48
C PHE A 205 -0.83 -5.19 -2.65
N GLU A 206 -0.97 -6.14 -1.71
CA GLU A 206 0.12 -6.65 -0.89
C GLU A 206 0.23 -8.16 -1.06
N ALA A 207 1.44 -8.70 -1.19
CA ALA A 207 1.73 -10.13 -1.24
C ALA A 207 3.14 -10.42 -0.70
N ASP A 208 3.38 -11.65 -0.28
CA ASP A 208 4.73 -12.11 0.12
C ASP A 208 5.58 -12.51 -1.10
N ASP A 209 4.96 -12.66 -2.26
CA ASP A 209 5.62 -12.91 -3.55
C ASP A 209 5.10 -11.92 -4.60
N LEU A 210 6.01 -11.09 -5.13
CA LEU A 210 5.67 -10.09 -6.14
C LEU A 210 5.11 -10.70 -7.43
N THR A 211 5.51 -11.93 -7.78
CA THR A 211 4.99 -12.61 -8.99
C THR A 211 3.49 -12.80 -8.90
N ARG A 212 2.94 -13.02 -7.70
CA ARG A 212 1.50 -13.18 -7.49
C ARG A 212 0.71 -11.90 -7.80
N ILE A 213 1.28 -10.73 -7.47
CA ILE A 213 0.67 -9.44 -7.85
C ILE A 213 0.69 -9.28 -9.38
N VAL A 214 1.81 -9.63 -10.02
CA VAL A 214 1.93 -9.56 -11.49
C VAL A 214 0.92 -10.48 -12.17
N ASP A 215 0.78 -11.72 -11.71
CA ASP A 215 -0.15 -12.69 -12.27
C ASP A 215 -1.61 -12.26 -12.09
N LEU A 216 -1.98 -11.78 -10.89
CA LEU A 216 -3.31 -11.20 -10.64
C LEU A 216 -3.60 -10.05 -11.60
N MET A 217 -2.67 -9.10 -11.73
CA MET A 217 -2.84 -7.94 -12.61
C MET A 217 -3.00 -8.34 -14.08
N ARG A 218 -2.20 -9.31 -14.55
CA ARG A 218 -2.33 -9.85 -15.93
C ARG A 218 -3.67 -10.54 -16.13
N HIS A 219 -4.09 -11.37 -15.19
CA HIS A 219 -5.37 -12.08 -15.28
C HIS A 219 -6.55 -11.09 -15.33
N LEU A 220 -6.58 -10.12 -14.45
CA LEU A 220 -7.66 -9.13 -14.38
C LEU A 220 -7.73 -8.18 -15.60
N ARG A 221 -6.67 -8.11 -16.43
CA ARG A 221 -6.74 -7.40 -17.72
C ARG A 221 -7.74 -8.03 -18.71
N GLY A 222 -8.09 -9.29 -18.53
CA GLY A 222 -9.13 -9.98 -19.31
C GLY A 222 -10.57 -9.73 -18.86
N SER A 223 -10.79 -9.04 -17.73
CA SER A 223 -12.13 -8.74 -17.20
C SER A 223 -12.85 -7.66 -18.01
N GLU A 224 -14.15 -7.80 -18.24
CA GLU A 224 -14.97 -6.78 -18.94
C GLU A 224 -15.01 -5.44 -18.19
N THR A 225 -14.78 -5.40 -16.86
CA THR A 225 -14.63 -4.15 -16.11
C THR A 225 -13.52 -3.26 -16.67
N ARG A 226 -12.56 -3.84 -17.40
CA ARG A 226 -11.45 -3.11 -18.03
C ARG A 226 -11.91 -2.06 -19.03
N ARG A 227 -13.04 -2.28 -19.70
CA ARG A 227 -13.65 -1.32 -20.64
C ARG A 227 -14.03 0.00 -19.95
N HIS A 228 -14.20 -0.05 -18.63
CA HIS A 228 -14.63 1.06 -17.81
C HIS A 228 -13.49 1.63 -16.94
N VAL A 229 -12.26 1.55 -17.40
CA VAL A 229 -11.11 2.19 -16.77
C VAL A 229 -10.48 3.15 -17.76
N ARG A 230 -10.40 4.42 -17.36
CA ARG A 230 -9.86 5.51 -18.17
C ARG A 230 -8.38 5.79 -17.86
N GLU A 231 -8.01 5.67 -16.58
CA GLU A 231 -6.68 5.99 -16.12
C GLU A 231 -6.25 5.03 -15.00
N GLU A 232 -4.97 4.63 -14.99
CA GLU A 232 -4.39 3.69 -14.02
C GLU A 232 -2.91 3.99 -13.74
N VAL A 233 -2.45 5.19 -13.88
CA VAL A 233 -1.05 5.56 -13.63
C VAL A 233 -0.96 6.68 -12.60
N PRO A 234 0.16 6.78 -11.86
CA PRO A 234 1.39 5.98 -11.88
C PRO A 234 1.29 4.68 -11.06
N PHE A 235 2.24 3.76 -11.25
CA PHE A 235 2.42 2.57 -10.41
C PHE A 235 3.65 2.74 -9.53
N TYR A 236 3.52 2.40 -8.23
CA TYR A 236 4.62 2.33 -7.28
C TYR A 236 4.64 0.94 -6.66
N THR A 237 5.71 0.21 -6.94
CA THR A 237 5.87 -1.19 -6.53
C THR A 237 7.22 -1.35 -5.85
N GLY A 238 7.26 -2.07 -4.75
CA GLY A 238 8.51 -2.35 -4.06
C GLY A 238 8.36 -3.25 -2.85
N PRO A 239 9.48 -3.78 -2.33
CA PRO A 239 9.50 -4.51 -1.07
C PRO A 239 9.26 -3.58 0.11
N ARG A 240 8.62 -4.11 1.14
CA ARG A 240 8.57 -3.49 2.46
C ARG A 240 9.94 -3.60 3.11
N VAL A 241 10.42 -2.50 3.68
CA VAL A 241 11.74 -2.41 4.29
C VAL A 241 11.68 -1.78 5.68
N GLU A 242 12.63 -2.17 6.54
CA GLU A 242 12.85 -1.48 7.80
C GLU A 242 13.55 -0.14 7.56
N VAL A 243 13.26 0.87 8.41
CA VAL A 243 13.81 2.23 8.25
C VAL A 243 15.33 2.22 8.17
N ALA A 244 16.01 1.45 9.02
CA ALA A 244 17.46 1.37 9.03
C ALA A 244 18.02 0.85 7.70
N VAL A 245 17.47 -0.27 7.19
CA VAL A 245 17.89 -0.88 5.92
C VAL A 245 17.67 0.09 4.77
N PHE A 246 16.54 0.79 4.79
CA PHE A 246 16.20 1.77 3.77
C PHE A 246 17.16 2.97 3.80
N VAL A 247 17.38 3.61 4.96
CA VAL A 247 18.27 4.77 5.11
C VAL A 247 19.71 4.43 4.72
N ASP A 248 20.20 3.23 5.05
CA ASP A 248 21.53 2.77 4.67
C ASP A 248 21.69 2.55 3.16
N SER A 249 20.60 2.27 2.44
CA SER A 249 20.62 2.08 0.99
C SER A 249 20.62 3.39 0.18
N LEU A 250 20.27 4.51 0.81
CA LEU A 250 20.20 5.81 0.14
C LEU A 250 21.59 6.43 -0.08
N PRO A 251 21.78 7.23 -1.14
CA PRO A 251 23.06 7.90 -1.43
C PRO A 251 23.47 8.95 -0.38
#